data_5933126b4232636e76d106113fea1ad5
#
_entry.id   5933126b4232636e76d106113fea1ad5
#
_cell.length_a   1.000
_cell.length_b   1.000
_cell.length_c   1.000
_cell.angle_alpha   90.00
_cell.angle_beta   90.00
_cell.angle_gamma   90.00
#
_symmetry.space_group_name_H-M   'P 1'
#
loop_
_entity.id
_entity.type
_entity.pdbx_description
1 polymer ?
#
loop_
_entity_poly.entity_id
_entity_poly.type
_entity_poly.pdbx_seq_one_letter_code
_entity_poly.pdbx_strand_id
1 'polypeptide(L)'
;VPGAIVLSDICYQMGDLSSAQKFAFEGYVSSVDGNPRLLQRLVQTNILTGAYAVAEKYIRILEQTLFYKEWAAEWRKYLYRDDLVEEEPSLGGKRRAWGKGGQYAVSADLLEVWERLAVNNPDRSVAFQYLLSFHLLGKTLNRFDELHRKYYRTKVWPSLSIHQQEAVIALYQKTPRLWPEKGVGMKVELRYGAFDQDMNTKHGYVNFRDVMAGSYGDTYWFYLMFKK
;
A
#
# COMPACT_ATOMS: atom_id res chain seq x y z
N VAL A 1 4.37 -9.21 -17.17
CA VAL A 1 5.19 -7.99 -17.04
C VAL A 1 4.43 -6.84 -16.36
N PRO A 2 3.22 -6.40 -16.78
CA PRO A 2 2.55 -5.27 -16.11
C PRO A 2 2.33 -5.46 -14.61
N GLY A 3 1.91 -6.64 -14.17
CA GLY A 3 1.73 -6.94 -12.74
C GLY A 3 3.02 -6.82 -11.93
N ALA A 4 4.15 -7.30 -12.46
CA ALA A 4 5.44 -7.19 -11.79
C ALA A 4 5.89 -5.73 -11.61
N ILE A 5 5.63 -4.87 -12.59
CA ILE A 5 5.91 -3.43 -12.49
C ILE A 5 5.13 -2.82 -11.34
N VAL A 6 3.81 -3.05 -11.29
CA VAL A 6 2.92 -2.50 -10.26
C VAL A 6 3.32 -2.99 -8.87
N LEU A 7 3.54 -4.31 -8.72
CA LEU A 7 3.97 -4.88 -7.44
C LEU A 7 5.32 -4.34 -6.98
N SER A 8 6.29 -4.23 -7.89
CA SER A 8 7.60 -3.65 -7.58
C SER A 8 7.48 -2.19 -7.13
N ASP A 9 6.63 -1.40 -7.80
CA ASP A 9 6.41 0.00 -7.44
C ASP A 9 5.74 0.14 -6.07
N ILE A 10 4.72 -0.66 -5.79
CA ILE A 10 4.02 -0.67 -4.50
C ILE A 10 5.00 -1.04 -3.37
N CYS A 11 5.72 -2.15 -3.52
CA CYS A 11 6.70 -2.59 -2.52
C CYS A 11 7.78 -1.52 -2.27
N TYR A 12 8.27 -0.87 -3.32
CA TYR A 12 9.26 0.20 -3.21
C TYR A 12 8.72 1.41 -2.45
N GLN A 13 7.47 1.82 -2.70
CA GLN A 13 6.86 2.94 -1.98
C GLN A 13 6.70 2.64 -0.48
N MET A 14 6.39 1.40 -0.14
CA MET A 14 6.28 0.96 1.25
C MET A 14 7.64 0.82 1.95
N GLY A 15 8.75 0.73 1.21
CA GLY A 15 10.08 0.47 1.76
C GLY A 15 10.42 -1.01 1.88
N ASP A 16 9.60 -1.90 1.30
CA ASP A 16 9.93 -3.32 1.12
C ASP A 16 10.85 -3.49 -0.08
N LEU A 17 12.12 -3.18 0.13
CA LEU A 17 13.12 -3.20 -0.94
C LEU A 17 13.37 -4.63 -1.47
N SER A 18 13.26 -5.63 -0.63
CA SER A 18 13.49 -7.04 -1.02
C SER A 18 12.43 -7.52 -2.00
N SER A 19 11.14 -7.30 -1.68
CA SER A 19 10.05 -7.65 -2.60
C SER A 19 10.04 -6.76 -3.85
N ALA A 20 10.35 -5.47 -3.71
CA ALA A 20 10.47 -4.57 -4.84
C ALA A 20 11.54 -5.02 -5.84
N GLN A 21 12.72 -5.44 -5.34
CA GLN A 21 13.80 -5.97 -6.15
C GLN A 21 13.44 -7.30 -6.81
N LYS A 22 12.81 -8.21 -6.05
CA LYS A 22 12.34 -9.50 -6.57
C LYS A 22 11.40 -9.32 -7.75
N PHE A 23 10.32 -8.55 -7.57
CA PHE A 23 9.34 -8.33 -8.64
C PHE A 23 9.96 -7.58 -9.83
N ALA A 24 10.88 -6.64 -9.59
CA ALA A 24 11.60 -5.96 -10.66
C ALA A 24 12.46 -6.94 -11.46
N PHE A 25 13.18 -7.82 -10.79
CA PHE A 25 14.04 -8.80 -11.46
C PHE A 25 13.22 -9.86 -12.22
N GLU A 26 12.20 -10.43 -11.59
CA GLU A 26 11.32 -11.41 -12.25
C GLU A 26 10.62 -10.81 -13.47
N GLY A 27 10.12 -9.57 -13.36
CA GLY A 27 9.52 -8.86 -14.48
C GLY A 27 10.52 -8.54 -15.60
N TYR A 28 11.77 -8.18 -15.24
CA TYR A 28 12.82 -7.89 -16.21
C TYR A 28 13.23 -9.13 -17.00
N VAL A 29 13.50 -10.25 -16.34
CA VAL A 29 13.89 -11.49 -17.02
C VAL A 29 12.76 -12.12 -17.83
N SER A 30 11.50 -11.81 -17.49
CA SER A 30 10.32 -12.28 -18.22
C SER A 30 9.96 -11.38 -19.41
N SER A 31 10.64 -10.25 -19.59
CA SER A 31 10.40 -9.33 -20.72
C SER A 31 11.38 -9.63 -21.86
N VAL A 32 10.87 -9.75 -23.10
CA VAL A 32 11.68 -10.08 -24.26
C VAL A 32 12.71 -8.98 -24.58
N ASP A 33 12.29 -7.71 -24.50
CA ASP A 33 13.12 -6.56 -24.88
C ASP A 33 13.68 -5.80 -23.67
N GLY A 34 13.52 -6.34 -22.47
CA GLY A 34 13.81 -5.61 -21.23
C GLY A 34 12.82 -4.47 -20.99
N ASN A 35 12.61 -4.09 -19.75
CA ASN A 35 11.75 -2.96 -19.39
C ASN A 35 12.57 -1.92 -18.61
N PRO A 36 12.76 -0.70 -19.16
CA PRO A 36 13.58 0.31 -18.50
C PRO A 36 13.09 0.71 -17.11
N ARG A 37 11.78 0.71 -16.86
CA ARG A 37 11.21 1.00 -15.54
C ARG A 37 11.62 -0.05 -14.50
N LEU A 38 11.68 -1.32 -14.89
CA LEU A 38 12.19 -2.38 -14.02
C LEU A 38 13.68 -2.26 -13.78
N LEU A 39 14.46 -1.90 -14.82
CA LEU A 39 15.90 -1.59 -14.66
C LEU A 39 16.13 -0.42 -13.71
N GLN A 40 15.36 0.66 -13.84
CA GLN A 40 15.41 1.80 -12.91
C GLN A 40 15.12 1.34 -11.47
N ARG A 41 14.13 0.47 -11.27
CA ARG A 41 13.83 -0.08 -9.95
C ARG A 41 14.99 -0.94 -9.41
N LEU A 42 15.61 -1.75 -10.26
CA LEU A 42 16.80 -2.53 -9.88
C LEU A 42 17.98 -1.63 -9.49
N VAL A 43 18.21 -0.52 -10.21
CA VAL A 43 19.20 0.48 -9.79
C VAL A 43 18.87 1.02 -8.40
N GLN A 44 17.64 1.49 -8.21
CA GLN A 44 17.18 2.12 -6.97
C GLN A 44 17.30 1.19 -5.76
N THR A 45 16.81 -0.04 -5.89
CA THR A 45 16.85 -1.01 -4.79
C THR A 45 18.28 -1.45 -4.45
N ASN A 46 19.14 -1.65 -5.46
CA ASN A 46 20.53 -2.03 -5.22
C ASN A 46 21.36 -0.88 -4.61
N ILE A 47 21.11 0.37 -4.96
CA ILE A 47 21.71 1.53 -4.28
C ILE A 47 21.29 1.59 -2.82
N LEU A 48 19.98 1.45 -2.56
CA LEU A 48 19.43 1.50 -1.20
C LEU A 48 19.93 0.37 -0.30
N THR A 49 20.22 -0.80 -0.85
CA THR A 49 20.75 -1.96 -0.11
C THR A 49 22.28 -2.00 -0.07
N GLY A 50 22.96 -1.03 -0.68
CA GLY A 50 24.44 -0.99 -0.73
C GLY A 50 25.08 -1.94 -1.75
N ALA A 51 24.28 -2.60 -2.59
CA ALA A 51 24.76 -3.49 -3.64
C ALA A 51 25.25 -2.72 -4.89
N TYR A 52 26.16 -1.79 -4.68
CA TYR A 52 26.60 -0.81 -5.67
C TYR A 52 27.13 -1.42 -6.98
N ALA A 53 27.92 -2.49 -6.90
CA ALA A 53 28.44 -3.15 -8.09
C ALA A 53 27.34 -3.75 -8.98
N VAL A 54 26.22 -4.14 -8.37
CA VAL A 54 25.02 -4.63 -9.10
C VAL A 54 24.26 -3.44 -9.69
N ALA A 55 24.05 -2.37 -8.91
CA ALA A 55 23.42 -1.15 -9.39
C ALA A 55 24.16 -0.59 -10.61
N GLU A 56 25.50 -0.56 -10.58
CA GLU A 56 26.32 -0.06 -11.66
C GLU A 56 26.13 -0.81 -12.98
N LYS A 57 25.93 -2.14 -12.93
CA LYS A 57 25.62 -2.94 -14.13
C LYS A 57 24.32 -2.47 -14.81
N TYR A 58 23.28 -2.22 -14.03
CA TYR A 58 21.98 -1.76 -14.56
C TYR A 58 22.07 -0.30 -15.03
N ILE A 59 22.84 0.56 -14.35
CA ILE A 59 23.10 1.92 -14.80
C ILE A 59 23.77 1.91 -16.18
N ARG A 60 24.83 1.10 -16.39
CA ARG A 60 25.51 0.97 -17.68
C ARG A 60 24.56 0.54 -18.82
N ILE A 61 23.60 -0.32 -18.55
CA ILE A 61 22.58 -0.72 -19.54
C ILE A 61 21.70 0.49 -19.89
N LEU A 62 21.23 1.24 -18.90
CA LEU A 62 20.37 2.41 -19.11
C LEU A 62 21.08 3.56 -19.80
N GLU A 63 22.38 3.77 -19.54
CA GLU A 63 23.23 4.77 -20.20
C GLU A 63 23.33 4.56 -21.72
N GLN A 64 23.18 3.32 -22.19
CA GLN A 64 23.19 2.99 -23.61
C GLN A 64 21.83 3.24 -24.28
N THR A 65 20.79 3.62 -23.52
CA THR A 65 19.47 3.89 -24.07
C THR A 65 19.29 5.37 -24.44
N LEU A 66 18.47 5.64 -25.45
CA LEU A 66 18.22 7.00 -25.93
C LEU A 66 17.52 7.87 -24.87
N PHE A 67 16.53 7.30 -24.16
CA PHE A 67 15.63 8.07 -23.29
C PHE A 67 16.02 8.05 -21.80
N TYR A 68 16.86 7.09 -21.39
CA TYR A 68 17.15 6.89 -19.95
C TYR A 68 18.60 7.19 -19.56
N LYS A 69 19.46 7.59 -20.53
CA LYS A 69 20.87 7.91 -20.27
C LYS A 69 21.05 9.03 -19.26
N GLU A 70 20.24 10.07 -19.32
CA GLU A 70 20.33 11.22 -18.40
C GLU A 70 19.92 10.81 -16.98
N TRP A 71 18.82 10.05 -16.86
CA TRP A 71 18.40 9.47 -15.60
C TRP A 71 19.49 8.57 -14.99
N ALA A 72 20.10 7.71 -15.79
CA ALA A 72 21.16 6.81 -15.35
C ALA A 72 22.40 7.59 -14.86
N ALA A 73 22.80 8.64 -15.60
CA ALA A 73 23.89 9.55 -15.20
C ALA A 73 23.59 10.25 -13.87
N GLU A 74 22.34 10.69 -13.64
CA GLU A 74 21.91 11.27 -12.38
C GLU A 74 22.01 10.27 -11.21
N TRP A 75 21.63 9.02 -11.42
CA TRP A 75 21.69 7.99 -10.39
C TRP A 75 23.11 7.47 -10.13
N ARG A 76 24.03 7.62 -11.07
CA ARG A 76 25.45 7.27 -10.90
C ARG A 76 26.11 8.00 -9.75
N LYS A 77 25.69 9.22 -9.40
CA LYS A 77 26.23 10.01 -8.27
C LYS A 77 26.07 9.32 -6.91
N TYR A 78 25.11 8.42 -6.77
CA TYR A 78 24.83 7.68 -5.52
C TYR A 78 25.68 6.40 -5.37
N LEU A 79 26.40 5.97 -6.43
CA LEU A 79 27.23 4.78 -6.34
C LEU A 79 28.37 4.99 -5.36
N TYR A 80 28.47 4.10 -4.38
CA TYR A 80 29.49 4.13 -3.33
C TYR A 80 29.49 5.42 -2.47
N ARG A 81 28.35 6.11 -2.44
CA ARG A 81 28.17 7.36 -1.70
C ARG A 81 27.00 7.22 -0.73
N ASP A 82 27.26 6.49 0.38
CA ASP A 82 26.28 6.30 1.46
C ASP A 82 25.80 7.62 2.06
N ASP A 83 26.68 8.60 2.14
CA ASP A 83 26.40 9.97 2.57
C ASP A 83 25.27 10.60 1.76
N LEU A 84 25.41 10.63 0.43
CA LEU A 84 24.39 11.22 -0.46
C LEU A 84 23.06 10.46 -0.43
N VAL A 85 23.10 9.13 -0.26
CA VAL A 85 21.89 8.33 -0.14
C VAL A 85 21.15 8.63 1.17
N GLU A 86 21.88 8.82 2.28
CA GLU A 86 21.27 9.14 3.57
C GLU A 86 20.73 10.58 3.65
N GLU A 87 21.39 11.54 3.02
CA GLU A 87 20.99 12.94 2.97
C GLU A 87 19.75 13.17 2.12
N GLU A 88 19.53 12.35 1.07
CA GLU A 88 18.33 12.47 0.24
C GLU A 88 17.10 11.94 0.99
N PRO A 89 16.07 12.79 1.28
CA PRO A 89 14.99 12.45 2.21
C PRO A 89 14.22 11.18 1.83
N SER A 90 14.00 10.96 0.53
CA SER A 90 13.22 9.81 0.06
C SER A 90 14.04 8.52 0.09
N LEU A 91 15.33 8.59 -0.23
CA LEU A 91 16.24 7.44 -0.25
C LEU A 91 16.66 7.05 1.16
N GLY A 92 17.19 7.99 1.94
CA GLY A 92 17.62 7.74 3.32
C GLY A 92 16.48 7.23 4.19
N GLY A 93 15.29 7.77 4.01
CA GLY A 93 14.11 7.27 4.70
C GLY A 93 13.76 5.81 4.37
N LYS A 94 13.87 5.38 3.10
CA LYS A 94 13.65 3.98 2.70
C LYS A 94 14.77 3.07 3.20
N ARG A 95 16.02 3.53 3.13
CA ARG A 95 17.18 2.80 3.62
C ARG A 95 17.09 2.50 5.12
N ARG A 96 16.73 3.50 5.93
CA ARG A 96 16.52 3.33 7.37
C ARG A 96 15.35 2.41 7.69
N ALA A 97 14.26 2.48 6.93
CA ALA A 97 13.12 1.58 7.08
C ALA A 97 13.51 0.13 6.78
N TRP A 98 14.28 -0.10 5.72
CA TRP A 98 14.79 -1.41 5.35
C TRP A 98 15.79 -1.96 6.40
N GLY A 99 16.71 -1.14 6.90
CA GLY A 99 17.71 -1.53 7.91
C GLY A 99 17.11 -1.94 9.26
N LYS A 100 15.93 -1.42 9.61
CA LYS A 100 15.19 -1.77 10.84
C LYS A 100 14.35 -3.05 10.72
N GLY A 101 14.59 -3.89 9.74
CA GLY A 101 13.88 -5.15 9.58
C GLY A 101 13.49 -5.50 8.14
N GLY A 102 14.03 -4.78 7.16
CA GLY A 102 13.79 -5.02 5.73
C GLY A 102 14.51 -6.23 5.13
N GLN A 103 15.38 -6.89 5.89
CA GLN A 103 16.05 -8.13 5.46
C GLN A 103 15.15 -9.37 5.62
N TYR A 104 13.86 -9.23 5.35
CA TYR A 104 12.95 -10.37 5.45
C TYR A 104 13.18 -11.35 4.32
N ALA A 105 13.19 -12.64 4.69
CA ALA A 105 13.26 -13.71 3.71
C ALA A 105 12.11 -13.55 2.70
N VAL A 106 12.43 -13.67 1.44
CA VAL A 106 11.51 -13.50 0.28
C VAL A 106 10.35 -14.53 0.29
N SER A 107 10.31 -15.44 1.24
CA SER A 107 9.28 -16.47 1.39
C SER A 107 8.13 -16.10 2.30
N ALA A 108 8.16 -14.93 2.95
CA ALA A 108 7.08 -14.51 3.84
C ALA A 108 5.84 -14.09 3.04
N ASP A 109 4.68 -14.26 3.63
CA ASP A 109 3.45 -13.64 3.14
C ASP A 109 3.67 -12.13 3.04
N LEU A 110 3.37 -11.56 1.88
CA LEU A 110 3.56 -10.14 1.60
C LEU A 110 2.81 -9.27 2.63
N LEU A 111 1.64 -9.71 3.08
CA LEU A 111 0.84 -8.98 4.07
C LEU A 111 1.51 -8.98 5.46
N GLU A 112 2.17 -10.07 5.84
CA GLU A 112 2.95 -10.13 7.07
C GLU A 112 4.18 -9.20 7.00
N VAL A 113 4.82 -9.12 5.84
CA VAL A 113 5.95 -8.18 5.63
C VAL A 113 5.46 -6.75 5.81
N TRP A 114 4.31 -6.39 5.24
CA TRP A 114 3.74 -5.04 5.34
C TRP A 114 3.34 -4.70 6.78
N GLU A 115 2.77 -5.65 7.52
CA GLU A 115 2.46 -5.47 8.94
C GLU A 115 3.74 -5.20 9.75
N ARG A 116 4.79 -6.01 9.55
CA ARG A 116 6.07 -5.83 10.24
C ARG A 116 6.76 -4.51 9.89
N LEU A 117 6.74 -4.11 8.62
CA LEU A 117 7.26 -2.81 8.18
C LEU A 117 6.56 -1.66 8.89
N ALA A 118 5.24 -1.73 9.02
CA ALA A 118 4.45 -0.71 9.71
C ALA A 118 4.78 -0.63 11.21
N VAL A 119 4.91 -1.77 11.86
CA VAL A 119 5.24 -1.85 13.30
C VAL A 119 6.64 -1.32 13.58
N ASN A 120 7.61 -1.67 12.74
CA ASN A 120 9.00 -1.23 12.89
C ASN A 120 9.22 0.25 12.50
N ASN A 121 8.29 0.83 11.71
CA ASN A 121 8.36 2.20 11.24
C ASN A 121 7.00 2.92 11.45
N PRO A 122 6.56 3.12 12.69
CA PRO A 122 5.22 3.65 12.99
C PRO A 122 4.99 5.07 12.45
N ASP A 123 6.05 5.85 12.25
CA ASP A 123 5.98 7.19 11.64
C ASP A 123 5.75 7.14 10.12
N ARG A 124 5.80 5.95 9.51
CA ARG A 124 5.58 5.70 8.08
C ARG A 124 4.38 4.79 7.89
N SER A 125 3.21 5.37 7.92
CA SER A 125 1.94 4.61 7.83
C SER A 125 1.63 4.00 6.46
N VAL A 126 2.45 4.24 5.42
CA VAL A 126 2.15 3.82 4.04
C VAL A 126 1.92 2.31 3.93
N ALA A 127 2.83 1.49 4.46
CA ALA A 127 2.70 0.03 4.42
C ALA A 127 1.41 -0.44 5.12
N PHE A 128 1.08 0.18 6.24
CA PHE A 128 -0.13 -0.16 7.00
C PHE A 128 -1.41 0.27 6.27
N GLN A 129 -1.41 1.43 5.60
CA GLN A 129 -2.55 1.88 4.80
C GLN A 129 -2.79 0.95 3.60
N TYR A 130 -1.74 0.46 2.96
CA TYR A 130 -1.87 -0.56 1.91
C TYR A 130 -2.43 -1.87 2.45
N LEU A 131 -1.95 -2.34 3.62
CA LEU A 131 -2.45 -3.54 4.28
C LEU A 131 -3.95 -3.43 4.59
N LEU A 132 -4.38 -2.32 5.19
CA LEU A 132 -5.79 -2.05 5.47
C LEU A 132 -6.62 -1.99 4.19
N SER A 133 -6.13 -1.27 3.17
CA SER A 133 -6.81 -1.14 1.88
C SER A 133 -6.96 -2.49 1.17
N PHE A 134 -5.95 -3.35 1.24
CA PHE A 134 -6.00 -4.70 0.71
C PHE A 134 -7.15 -5.50 1.35
N HIS A 135 -7.25 -5.47 2.68
CA HIS A 135 -8.32 -6.18 3.39
C HIS A 135 -9.69 -5.59 3.14
N LEU A 136 -9.82 -4.27 3.02
CA LEU A 136 -11.08 -3.61 2.70
C LEU A 136 -11.53 -3.92 1.27
N LEU A 137 -10.64 -3.80 0.28
CA LEU A 137 -10.94 -4.12 -1.12
C LEU A 137 -11.22 -5.62 -1.34
N GLY A 138 -10.49 -6.47 -0.64
CA GLY A 138 -10.71 -7.92 -0.64
C GLY A 138 -11.89 -8.38 0.22
N LYS A 139 -12.62 -7.44 0.88
CA LYS A 139 -13.74 -7.72 1.80
C LYS A 139 -13.41 -8.71 2.92
N THR A 140 -12.14 -8.82 3.30
CA THR A 140 -11.69 -9.69 4.39
C THR A 140 -11.82 -8.98 5.74
N LEU A 141 -13.06 -8.64 6.10
CA LEU A 141 -13.38 -7.83 7.27
C LEU A 141 -12.90 -8.44 8.59
N ASN A 142 -12.82 -9.76 8.70
CA ASN A 142 -12.29 -10.42 9.91
C ASN A 142 -10.82 -10.04 10.14
N ARG A 143 -10.00 -10.00 9.08
CA ARG A 143 -8.60 -9.57 9.18
C ARG A 143 -8.48 -8.09 9.48
N PHE A 144 -9.34 -7.27 8.90
CA PHE A 144 -9.42 -5.86 9.26
C PHE A 144 -9.75 -5.67 10.75
N ASP A 145 -10.70 -6.45 11.30
CA ASP A 145 -11.05 -6.39 12.73
C ASP A 145 -9.90 -6.83 13.65
N GLU A 146 -9.16 -7.89 13.29
CA GLU A 146 -7.95 -8.30 14.01
C GLU A 146 -6.92 -7.16 14.09
N LEU A 147 -6.63 -6.51 12.95
CA LEU A 147 -5.74 -5.36 12.89
C LEU A 147 -6.29 -4.17 13.69
N HIS A 148 -7.62 -3.92 13.62
CA HIS A 148 -8.28 -2.87 14.37
C HIS A 148 -8.13 -3.07 15.88
N ARG A 149 -8.37 -4.26 16.39
CA ARG A 149 -8.18 -4.57 17.81
C ARG A 149 -6.73 -4.44 18.26
N LYS A 150 -5.78 -4.75 17.38
CA LYS A 150 -4.34 -4.78 17.70
C LYS A 150 -3.70 -3.39 17.65
N TYR A 151 -4.06 -2.57 16.68
CA TYR A 151 -3.31 -1.35 16.34
C TYR A 151 -4.09 -0.03 16.47
N TYR A 152 -5.40 -0.06 16.56
CA TYR A 152 -6.18 1.18 16.69
C TYR A 152 -5.81 1.94 17.97
N ARG A 153 -5.65 3.25 17.86
CA ARG A 153 -5.13 4.15 18.91
C ARG A 153 -3.68 3.92 19.31
N THR A 154 -2.91 3.20 18.51
CA THR A 154 -1.44 3.15 18.64
C THR A 154 -0.78 4.14 17.68
N LYS A 155 0.57 4.28 17.79
CA LYS A 155 1.33 5.09 16.83
C LYS A 155 1.20 4.58 15.38
N VAL A 156 1.00 3.29 15.17
CA VAL A 156 0.83 2.68 13.85
C VAL A 156 -0.51 3.11 13.23
N TRP A 157 -1.57 3.18 14.04
CA TRP A 157 -2.92 3.52 13.59
C TRP A 157 -3.64 4.46 14.58
N PRO A 158 -3.31 5.74 14.58
CA PRO A 158 -3.83 6.70 15.57
C PRO A 158 -5.30 7.05 15.37
N SER A 159 -5.81 7.02 14.12
CA SER A 159 -7.18 7.40 13.78
C SER A 159 -7.68 6.66 12.56
N LEU A 160 -9.01 6.54 12.43
CA LEU A 160 -9.67 5.90 11.30
C LEU A 160 -10.02 6.92 10.20
N SER A 161 -9.76 6.57 8.95
CA SER A 161 -10.34 7.26 7.80
C SER A 161 -11.86 7.01 7.71
N ILE A 162 -12.58 7.78 6.89
CA ILE A 162 -14.03 7.62 6.72
C ILE A 162 -14.38 6.18 6.31
N HIS A 163 -13.73 5.62 5.30
CA HIS A 163 -14.03 4.25 4.85
C HIS A 163 -13.66 3.17 5.86
N GLN A 164 -12.66 3.41 6.71
CA GLN A 164 -12.34 2.51 7.82
C GLN A 164 -13.41 2.56 8.92
N GLN A 165 -13.97 3.75 9.22
CA GLN A 165 -15.12 3.88 10.13
C GLN A 165 -16.36 3.18 9.56
N GLU A 166 -16.61 3.31 8.27
CA GLU A 166 -17.69 2.62 7.56
C GLU A 166 -17.53 1.09 7.63
N ALA A 167 -16.30 0.58 7.54
CA ALA A 167 -16.01 -0.84 7.72
C ALA A 167 -16.25 -1.30 9.17
N VAL A 168 -15.91 -0.47 10.15
CA VAL A 168 -16.24 -0.75 11.58
C VAL A 168 -17.76 -0.84 11.78
N ILE A 169 -18.55 0.05 11.19
CA ILE A 169 -20.01 -0.03 11.24
C ILE A 169 -20.49 -1.36 10.64
N ALA A 170 -19.98 -1.76 9.48
CA ALA A 170 -20.37 -3.02 8.85
C ALA A 170 -20.06 -4.24 9.74
N LEU A 171 -18.92 -4.24 10.44
CA LEU A 171 -18.53 -5.29 11.38
C LEU A 171 -19.42 -5.34 12.62
N TYR A 172 -19.72 -4.18 13.18
CA TYR A 172 -20.44 -4.03 14.45
C TYR A 172 -21.88 -3.55 14.28
N GLN A 173 -22.51 -3.83 13.12
CA GLN A 173 -23.87 -3.42 12.79
C GLN A 173 -24.91 -3.84 13.84
N LYS A 174 -24.75 -5.03 14.42
CA LYS A 174 -25.67 -5.55 15.45
C LYS A 174 -25.45 -4.95 16.85
N THR A 175 -24.42 -4.17 17.03
CA THR A 175 -24.03 -3.57 18.32
C THR A 175 -23.65 -2.08 18.19
N PRO A 176 -24.59 -1.21 17.76
CA PRO A 176 -24.30 0.21 17.48
C PRO A 176 -23.68 0.97 18.66
N ARG A 177 -24.02 0.57 19.88
CA ARG A 177 -23.48 1.16 21.13
C ARG A 177 -21.93 1.12 21.20
N LEU A 178 -21.30 0.21 20.46
CA LEU A 178 -19.83 0.09 20.42
C LEU A 178 -19.14 1.03 19.41
N TRP A 179 -19.89 1.62 18.48
CA TRP A 179 -19.31 2.41 17.39
C TRP A 179 -18.43 3.58 17.86
N PRO A 180 -18.85 4.42 18.84
CA PRO A 180 -18.00 5.51 19.32
C PRO A 180 -16.69 5.00 19.96
N GLU A 181 -16.75 3.92 20.73
CA GLU A 181 -15.59 3.29 21.37
C GLU A 181 -14.62 2.73 20.30
N LYS A 182 -15.16 2.18 19.22
CA LYS A 182 -14.42 1.64 18.07
C LYS A 182 -13.93 2.71 17.09
N GLY A 183 -14.18 3.99 17.35
CA GLY A 183 -13.65 5.11 16.59
C GLY A 183 -14.55 5.62 15.48
N VAL A 184 -15.82 5.28 15.48
CA VAL A 184 -16.81 5.83 14.55
C VAL A 184 -17.25 7.21 15.03
N GLY A 185 -17.16 8.21 14.16
CA GLY A 185 -17.62 9.56 14.42
C GLY A 185 -19.11 9.74 14.09
N MET A 186 -19.76 10.65 14.80
CA MET A 186 -21.19 10.95 14.65
C MET A 186 -21.60 11.22 13.20
N LYS A 187 -20.78 11.90 12.42
CA LYS A 187 -21.08 12.19 11.00
C LYS A 187 -21.24 10.92 10.17
N VAL A 188 -20.40 9.91 10.41
CA VAL A 188 -20.43 8.64 9.69
C VAL A 188 -21.62 7.80 10.18
N GLU A 189 -21.89 7.82 11.48
CA GLU A 189 -23.05 7.18 12.09
C GLU A 189 -24.38 7.71 11.52
N LEU A 190 -24.56 9.04 11.46
CA LEU A 190 -25.75 9.68 10.87
C LEU A 190 -25.91 9.30 9.38
N ARG A 191 -24.79 9.29 8.62
CA ARG A 191 -24.84 8.90 7.22
C ARG A 191 -25.23 7.43 7.05
N TYR A 192 -24.76 6.55 7.94
CA TYR A 192 -25.17 5.16 7.93
C TYR A 192 -26.67 5.01 8.25
N GLY A 193 -27.21 5.75 9.20
CA GLY A 193 -28.65 5.74 9.50
C GLY A 193 -29.49 6.10 8.27
N ALA A 194 -29.08 7.10 7.50
CA ALA A 194 -29.73 7.47 6.25
C ALA A 194 -29.60 6.36 5.17
N PHE A 195 -28.42 5.75 5.04
CA PHE A 195 -28.19 4.62 4.15
C PHE A 195 -29.10 3.42 4.51
N ASP A 196 -29.17 3.03 5.77
CA ASP A 196 -29.99 1.91 6.25
C ASP A 196 -31.48 2.15 6.04
N GLN A 197 -31.96 3.39 6.29
CA GLN A 197 -33.33 3.80 6.02
C GLN A 197 -33.64 3.70 4.52
N ASP A 198 -32.77 4.20 3.65
CA ASP A 198 -32.94 4.16 2.20
C ASP A 198 -32.88 2.72 1.67
N MET A 199 -32.03 1.87 2.22
CA MET A 199 -31.99 0.45 1.94
C MET A 199 -33.34 -0.23 2.20
N ASN A 200 -33.97 0.06 3.34
CA ASN A 200 -35.23 -0.53 3.74
C ASN A 200 -36.43 0.01 2.95
N THR A 201 -36.42 1.28 2.56
CA THR A 201 -37.56 1.92 1.89
C THR A 201 -37.53 1.82 0.37
N LYS A 202 -36.33 1.78 -0.23
CA LYS A 202 -36.17 1.85 -1.69
C LYS A 202 -35.82 0.51 -2.35
N HIS A 203 -35.61 -0.58 -1.58
CA HIS A 203 -35.15 -1.87 -2.10
C HIS A 203 -36.07 -2.49 -3.19
N GLY A 204 -37.34 -2.09 -3.25
CA GLY A 204 -38.30 -2.53 -4.27
C GLY A 204 -38.24 -1.79 -5.61
N TYR A 205 -37.37 -0.78 -5.76
CA TYR A 205 -37.28 0.00 -6.98
C TYR A 205 -36.55 -0.81 -8.08
N VAL A 206 -37.04 -0.74 -9.32
CA VAL A 206 -36.42 -1.45 -10.46
C VAL A 206 -34.96 -1.05 -10.66
N ASN A 207 -34.63 0.22 -10.42
CA ASN A 207 -33.27 0.79 -10.52
C ASN A 207 -32.62 1.01 -9.14
N PHE A 208 -32.94 0.18 -8.17
CA PHE A 208 -32.49 0.31 -6.77
C PHE A 208 -30.98 0.57 -6.63
N ARG A 209 -30.15 -0.21 -7.33
CA ARG A 209 -28.70 -0.05 -7.32
C ARG A 209 -28.26 1.34 -7.78
N ASP A 210 -28.85 1.88 -8.83
CA ASP A 210 -28.48 3.17 -9.39
C ASP A 210 -28.92 4.31 -8.48
N VAL A 211 -30.10 4.20 -7.86
CA VAL A 211 -30.58 5.12 -6.83
C VAL A 211 -29.63 5.14 -5.64
N MET A 212 -29.22 3.98 -5.15
CA MET A 212 -28.26 3.87 -4.05
C MET A 212 -26.87 4.36 -4.46
N ALA A 213 -26.43 4.13 -5.69
CA ALA A 213 -25.16 4.61 -6.22
C ALA A 213 -25.09 6.15 -6.25
N GLY A 214 -26.19 6.82 -6.62
CA GLY A 214 -26.25 8.28 -6.66
C GLY A 214 -26.02 8.95 -5.28
N SER A 215 -26.49 8.32 -4.20
CA SER A 215 -26.42 8.88 -2.85
C SER A 215 -25.24 8.33 -2.02
N TYR A 216 -24.83 7.08 -2.26
CA TYR A 216 -23.89 6.33 -1.42
C TYR A 216 -22.79 5.60 -2.18
N GLY A 217 -22.64 5.84 -3.50
CA GLY A 217 -21.68 5.17 -4.36
C GLY A 217 -20.22 5.34 -3.95
N ASP A 218 -19.92 6.37 -3.14
CA ASP A 218 -18.62 6.67 -2.55
C ASP A 218 -18.41 6.01 -1.18
N THR A 219 -19.40 5.28 -0.63
CA THR A 219 -19.29 4.63 0.69
C THR A 219 -18.77 3.21 0.58
N TYR A 220 -18.11 2.75 1.65
CA TYR A 220 -17.68 1.36 1.77
C TYR A 220 -18.86 0.39 1.87
N TRP A 221 -19.99 0.80 2.47
CA TRP A 221 -21.22 -0.02 2.52
C TRP A 221 -21.76 -0.32 1.13
N PHE A 222 -21.80 0.68 0.25
CA PHE A 222 -22.20 0.49 -1.14
C PHE A 222 -21.23 -0.47 -1.86
N TYR A 223 -19.92 -0.30 -1.62
CA TYR A 223 -18.92 -1.22 -2.15
C TYR A 223 -19.14 -2.67 -1.69
N LEU A 224 -19.37 -2.88 -0.39
CA LEU A 224 -19.60 -4.21 0.16
C LEU A 224 -20.81 -4.91 -0.47
N MET A 225 -21.91 -4.19 -0.73
CA MET A 225 -23.16 -4.75 -1.17
C MET A 225 -23.27 -4.91 -2.69
N PHE A 226 -22.73 -3.96 -3.45
CA PHE A 226 -23.03 -3.86 -4.89
C PHE A 226 -21.82 -4.04 -5.82
N LYS A 227 -20.61 -4.01 -5.31
CA LYS A 227 -19.41 -4.28 -6.11
C LYS A 227 -18.97 -5.74 -5.91
N LYS A 228 -18.79 -6.45 -7.02
CA LYS A 228 -18.25 -7.82 -7.03
C LYS A 228 -16.73 -7.79 -7.06
#